data_6b1b7f0ef7f42048c17122142c8b9d53
#
_entry.id   6b1b7f0ef7f42048c17122142c8b9d53
#
_cell.length_a   1.000
_cell.length_b   1.000
_cell.length_c   1.000
_cell.angle_alpha   90.00
_cell.angle_beta   90.00
_cell.angle_gamma   90.00
#
_symmetry.space_group_name_H-M   'P 1'
#
loop_
_entity.id
_entity.type
_entity.pdbx_description
1 polymer ?
#
loop_
_entity_poly.entity_id
_entity_poly.type
_entity_poly.pdbx_seq_one_letter_code
_entity_poly.pdbx_strand_id
1 'polypeptide(L)'
;MARPCTGFTLLELLLVLAIIAIGSAVVTLSLRDSPQTRLQMEAERLIAVLEASRADARASNTTLRWHADDKGFKLQTLPASGAALRAMAWQNKGTQATPSDVLISAEPIQARTTITLRHGSGASLKIGTDGAAAFKVLP
;
A
#
# COMPACT_ATOMS: atom_id res chain seq x y z
N MET A 1 -42.42 -37.16 39.91
CA MET A 1 -41.82 -37.34 38.54
C MET A 1 -40.48 -36.70 38.55
N ALA A 2 -39.39 -37.49 38.55
CA ALA A 2 -38.01 -36.98 38.48
C ALA A 2 -37.63 -36.74 37.01
N ARG A 3 -37.19 -35.57 36.65
CA ARG A 3 -36.65 -35.23 35.33
C ARG A 3 -35.23 -35.79 35.22
N PRO A 4 -34.93 -36.55 34.18
CA PRO A 4 -33.54 -37.00 33.97
C PRO A 4 -32.66 -35.77 33.68
N CYS A 5 -31.65 -35.55 34.51
CA CYS A 5 -30.57 -34.59 34.21
C CYS A 5 -29.64 -35.26 33.20
N THR A 6 -29.73 -34.91 31.94
CA THR A 6 -28.73 -35.29 30.92
C THR A 6 -27.52 -34.43 31.08
N GLY A 7 -26.44 -35.00 31.61
CA GLY A 7 -25.13 -34.34 31.67
C GLY A 7 -24.48 -34.30 30.29
N PHE A 8 -23.71 -33.25 30.02
CA PHE A 8 -22.91 -33.11 28.78
C PHE A 8 -21.85 -34.18 28.73
N THR A 9 -21.72 -34.89 27.63
CA THR A 9 -20.70 -35.94 27.49
C THR A 9 -19.36 -35.32 27.10
N LEU A 10 -18.26 -35.94 27.55
CA LEU A 10 -16.91 -35.53 27.22
C LEU A 10 -16.66 -35.57 25.69
N LEU A 11 -17.31 -36.50 25.01
CA LEU A 11 -17.27 -36.63 23.53
C LEU A 11 -17.92 -35.43 22.84
N GLU A 12 -19.04 -34.95 23.36
CA GLU A 12 -19.76 -33.79 22.81
C GLU A 12 -18.93 -32.50 22.96
N LEU A 13 -18.24 -32.34 24.09
CA LEU A 13 -17.30 -31.23 24.30
C LEU A 13 -16.12 -31.30 23.33
N LEU A 14 -15.53 -32.48 23.14
CA LEU A 14 -14.43 -32.68 22.18
C LEU A 14 -14.88 -32.38 20.74
N LEU A 15 -16.10 -32.80 20.36
CA LEU A 15 -16.63 -32.52 19.02
C LEU A 15 -16.78 -31.02 18.79
N VAL A 16 -17.35 -30.29 19.75
CA VAL A 16 -17.50 -28.83 19.66
C VAL A 16 -16.15 -28.12 19.53
N LEU A 17 -15.17 -28.52 20.36
CA LEU A 17 -13.82 -27.96 20.29
C LEU A 17 -13.15 -28.25 18.94
N ALA A 18 -13.34 -29.45 18.38
CA ALA A 18 -12.82 -29.80 17.05
C ALA A 18 -13.44 -28.95 15.94
N ILE A 19 -14.75 -28.72 15.98
CA ILE A 19 -15.43 -27.86 14.99
C ILE A 19 -14.94 -26.41 15.10
N ILE A 20 -14.80 -25.87 16.32
CA ILE A 20 -14.28 -24.51 16.53
C ILE A 20 -12.84 -24.40 16.04
N ALA A 21 -12.00 -25.38 16.30
CA ALA A 21 -10.60 -25.39 15.86
C ALA A 21 -10.49 -25.37 14.33
N ILE A 22 -11.28 -26.21 13.64
CA ILE A 22 -11.31 -26.25 12.17
C ILE A 22 -11.86 -24.94 11.62
N GLY A 23 -12.97 -24.42 12.17
CA GLY A 23 -13.54 -23.14 11.76
C GLY A 23 -12.56 -21.97 11.92
N SER A 24 -11.83 -21.93 13.02
CA SER A 24 -10.81 -20.89 13.28
C SER A 24 -9.64 -20.96 12.31
N ALA A 25 -9.21 -22.16 11.91
CA ALA A 25 -8.13 -22.36 10.93
C ALA A 25 -8.51 -21.82 9.54
N VAL A 26 -9.74 -22.05 9.09
CA VAL A 26 -10.23 -21.56 7.79
C VAL A 26 -10.29 -20.03 7.76
N VAL A 27 -10.75 -19.38 8.82
CA VAL A 27 -10.82 -17.92 8.91
C VAL A 27 -9.42 -17.31 8.85
N THR A 28 -8.43 -17.87 9.52
CA THR A 28 -7.05 -17.37 9.53
C THR A 28 -6.40 -17.42 8.14
N LEU A 29 -6.73 -18.45 7.34
CA LEU A 29 -6.21 -18.58 5.97
C LEU A 29 -6.88 -17.58 5.01
N SER A 30 -8.16 -17.25 5.22
CA SER A 30 -8.94 -16.34 4.38
C SER A 30 -8.53 -14.86 4.57
N LEU A 31 -7.94 -14.51 5.71
CA LEU A 31 -7.48 -13.14 6.03
C LEU A 31 -6.08 -12.82 5.50
N ARG A 32 -5.41 -13.72 4.82
CA ARG A 32 -4.12 -13.43 4.20
C ARG A 32 -4.34 -12.53 2.99
N ASP A 33 -3.99 -11.24 3.15
CA ASP A 33 -3.95 -10.30 2.04
C ASP A 33 -3.11 -10.85 0.91
N SER A 34 -3.68 -10.90 -0.29
CA SER A 34 -2.95 -11.30 -1.48
C SER A 34 -1.81 -10.30 -1.75
N PRO A 35 -0.71 -10.72 -2.39
CA PRO A 35 0.36 -9.80 -2.80
C PRO A 35 -0.18 -8.63 -3.65
N GLN A 36 -1.23 -8.88 -4.44
CA GLN A 36 -1.89 -7.86 -5.25
C GLN A 36 -2.62 -6.84 -4.37
N THR A 37 -3.37 -7.27 -3.37
CA THR A 37 -4.08 -6.39 -2.41
C THR A 37 -3.09 -5.50 -1.66
N ARG A 38 -1.97 -6.07 -1.21
CA ARG A 38 -0.92 -5.30 -0.53
C ARG A 38 -0.29 -4.26 -1.44
N LEU A 39 -0.04 -4.62 -2.70
CA LEU A 39 0.52 -3.69 -3.68
C LEU A 39 -0.47 -2.58 -4.01
N GLN A 40 -1.78 -2.88 -4.02
CA GLN A 40 -2.83 -1.88 -4.20
C GLN A 40 -2.86 -0.87 -3.06
N MET A 41 -2.82 -1.32 -1.81
CA MET A 41 -2.75 -0.42 -0.65
C MET A 41 -1.50 0.46 -0.68
N GLU A 42 -0.35 -0.09 -1.10
CA GLU A 42 0.88 0.68 -1.28
C GLU A 42 0.74 1.74 -2.38
N ALA A 43 0.08 1.39 -3.50
CA ALA A 43 -0.18 2.31 -4.59
C ALA A 43 -1.10 3.46 -4.17
N GLU A 44 -2.18 3.18 -3.47
CA GLU A 44 -3.10 4.18 -2.94
C GLU A 44 -2.41 5.15 -1.98
N ARG A 45 -1.56 4.60 -1.09
CA ARG A 45 -0.73 5.41 -0.20
C ARG A 45 0.25 6.30 -0.98
N LEU A 46 0.92 5.76 -1.99
CA LEU A 46 1.84 6.53 -2.83
C LEU A 46 1.10 7.63 -3.61
N ILE A 47 -0.07 7.34 -4.17
CA ILE A 47 -0.92 8.33 -4.83
C ILE A 47 -1.23 9.49 -3.88
N ALA A 48 -1.65 9.21 -2.65
CA ALA A 48 -1.94 10.24 -1.67
C ALA A 48 -0.72 11.11 -1.36
N VAL A 49 0.47 10.51 -1.26
CA VAL A 49 1.72 11.25 -1.03
C VAL A 49 2.10 12.11 -2.23
N LEU A 50 1.97 11.59 -3.45
CA LEU A 50 2.27 12.33 -4.68
C LEU A 50 1.32 13.53 -4.86
N GLU A 51 0.02 13.36 -4.56
CA GLU A 51 -0.96 14.45 -4.64
C GLU A 51 -0.71 15.52 -3.56
N ALA A 52 -0.42 15.11 -2.34
CA ALA A 52 0.00 16.05 -1.29
C ALA A 52 1.27 16.83 -1.71
N SER A 53 2.23 16.14 -2.32
CA SER A 53 3.47 16.77 -2.81
C SER A 53 3.21 17.75 -3.97
N ARG A 54 2.24 17.46 -4.85
CA ARG A 54 1.80 18.41 -5.89
C ARG A 54 1.18 19.67 -5.27
N ALA A 55 0.38 19.52 -4.23
CA ALA A 55 -0.19 20.65 -3.50
C ALA A 55 0.89 21.48 -2.82
N ASP A 56 1.84 20.83 -2.14
CA ASP A 56 2.98 21.49 -1.48
C ASP A 56 3.87 22.23 -2.49
N ALA A 57 4.19 21.61 -3.63
CA ALA A 57 4.98 22.20 -4.70
C ALA A 57 4.33 23.50 -5.23
N ARG A 58 3.01 23.49 -5.45
CA ARG A 58 2.26 24.65 -5.88
C ARG A 58 2.21 25.75 -4.82
N ALA A 59 1.94 25.38 -3.56
CA ALA A 59 1.85 26.33 -2.47
C ALA A 59 3.18 27.05 -2.19
N SER A 60 4.30 26.34 -2.31
CA SER A 60 5.65 26.89 -2.09
C SER A 60 6.33 27.37 -3.37
N ASN A 61 5.72 27.24 -4.54
CA ASN A 61 6.29 27.52 -5.85
C ASN A 61 7.67 26.88 -6.06
N THR A 62 7.81 25.63 -5.63
CA THR A 62 9.07 24.88 -5.70
C THR A 62 8.87 23.58 -6.48
N THR A 63 9.95 23.07 -7.08
CA THR A 63 9.94 21.75 -7.68
C THR A 63 10.43 20.74 -6.66
N LEU A 64 9.70 19.64 -6.54
CA LEU A 64 10.06 18.50 -5.70
C LEU A 64 10.58 17.35 -6.57
N ARG A 65 11.56 16.63 -6.07
CA ARG A 65 12.01 15.37 -6.62
C ARG A 65 11.54 14.23 -5.73
N TRP A 66 10.74 13.33 -6.28
CA TRP A 66 10.45 12.05 -5.68
C TRP A 66 11.49 11.04 -6.15
N HIS A 67 12.12 10.33 -5.24
CA HIS A 67 13.10 9.29 -5.52
C HIS A 67 12.79 8.05 -4.71
N ALA A 68 12.76 6.89 -5.36
CA ALA A 68 12.47 5.60 -4.76
C ALA A 68 13.68 4.66 -4.85
N ASP A 69 13.86 3.84 -3.83
CA ASP A 69 14.84 2.77 -3.75
C ASP A 69 14.19 1.47 -3.21
N ASP A 70 14.98 0.46 -2.91
CA ASP A 70 14.54 -0.83 -2.37
C ASP A 70 13.97 -0.76 -0.95
N LYS A 71 14.28 0.31 -0.20
CA LYS A 71 13.84 0.52 1.19
C LYS A 71 12.61 1.39 1.30
N GLY A 72 12.41 2.28 0.32
CA GLY A 72 11.32 3.24 0.37
C GLY A 72 11.44 4.33 -0.69
N PHE A 73 10.92 5.49 -0.36
CA PHE A 73 11.01 6.67 -1.21
C PHE A 73 11.21 7.94 -0.39
N LYS A 74 11.75 8.96 -1.02
CA LYS A 74 11.99 10.28 -0.42
C LYS A 74 11.58 11.40 -1.35
N LEU A 75 11.19 12.52 -0.76
CA LEU A 75 10.88 13.77 -1.42
C LEU A 75 11.92 14.81 -1.02
N GLN A 76 12.45 15.52 -1.98
CA GLN A 76 13.45 16.58 -1.80
C GLN A 76 13.06 17.81 -2.64
N THR A 77 13.31 19.01 -2.12
CA THR A 77 13.20 20.24 -2.91
C THR A 77 14.34 20.33 -3.92
N LEU A 78 14.08 20.98 -5.05
CA LEU A 78 15.11 21.35 -6.01
C LEU A 78 15.28 22.90 -6.07
N PRO A 79 16.52 23.39 -6.08
CA PRO A 79 17.80 22.67 -5.93
C PRO A 79 17.91 21.98 -4.57
N ALA A 80 18.56 20.81 -4.54
CA ALA A 80 18.68 20.00 -3.33
C ALA A 80 19.42 20.77 -2.24
N SER A 81 18.72 21.18 -1.19
CA SER A 81 19.24 21.96 -0.06
C SER A 81 19.42 21.08 1.20
N GLY A 82 19.99 19.87 1.06
CA GLY A 82 20.33 19.03 2.18
C GLY A 82 19.33 17.91 2.47
N ALA A 83 18.65 17.91 3.62
CA ALA A 83 17.79 16.80 4.06
C ALA A 83 16.54 16.61 3.20
N ALA A 84 16.07 15.38 3.08
CA ALA A 84 14.79 15.08 2.46
C ALA A 84 13.65 15.72 3.25
N LEU A 85 12.69 16.34 2.56
CA LEU A 85 11.48 16.88 3.18
C LEU A 85 10.65 15.78 3.85
N ARG A 86 10.61 14.63 3.21
CA ARG A 86 9.87 13.46 3.67
C ARG A 86 10.55 12.19 3.16
N ALA A 87 10.79 11.25 4.05
CA ALA A 87 11.27 9.91 3.71
C ALA A 87 10.29 8.89 4.29
N MET A 88 9.91 7.89 3.52
CA MET A 88 8.94 6.88 3.90
C MET A 88 9.39 5.51 3.42
N ALA A 89 9.38 4.52 4.32
CA ALA A 89 9.67 3.15 3.95
C ALA A 89 8.48 2.52 3.20
N TRP A 90 8.77 1.56 2.32
CA TRP A 90 7.75 0.68 1.77
C TRP A 90 7.09 -0.11 2.89
N GLN A 91 5.77 -0.21 2.89
CA GLN A 91 5.04 -1.05 3.85
C GLN A 91 5.27 -2.53 3.56
N ASN A 92 5.42 -2.85 2.27
CA ASN A 92 5.71 -4.20 1.82
C ASN A 92 7.17 -4.30 1.39
N LYS A 93 7.97 -5.07 2.15
CA LYS A 93 9.37 -5.33 1.81
C LYS A 93 9.48 -5.95 0.41
N GLY A 94 10.43 -5.46 -0.38
CA GLY A 94 10.62 -5.93 -1.75
C GLY A 94 9.74 -5.22 -2.78
N THR A 95 9.07 -4.13 -2.41
CA THR A 95 8.43 -3.22 -3.37
C THR A 95 9.49 -2.39 -4.07
N GLN A 96 9.37 -2.26 -5.39
CA GLN A 96 10.21 -1.46 -6.25
C GLN A 96 9.35 -0.57 -7.14
N ALA A 97 9.84 0.61 -7.47
CA ALA A 97 9.17 1.55 -8.35
C ALA A 97 10.02 1.85 -9.59
N THR A 98 9.37 1.94 -10.75
CA THR A 98 10.00 2.31 -12.02
C THR A 98 9.12 3.32 -12.76
N PRO A 99 9.64 4.49 -13.16
CA PRO A 99 10.97 5.02 -12.87
C PRO A 99 11.19 5.26 -11.37
N SER A 100 12.44 5.28 -10.94
CA SER A 100 12.81 5.55 -9.55
C SER A 100 12.86 7.04 -9.21
N ASP A 101 12.81 7.91 -10.22
CA ASP A 101 12.85 9.37 -10.08
C ASP A 101 11.69 10.01 -10.84
N VAL A 102 10.98 10.93 -10.17
CA VAL A 102 9.91 11.74 -10.76
C VAL A 102 10.04 13.18 -10.25
N LEU A 103 9.92 14.12 -11.17
CA LEU A 103 9.85 15.55 -10.84
C LEU A 103 8.40 15.97 -10.67
N ILE A 104 8.13 16.70 -9.61
CA ILE A 104 6.83 17.27 -9.27
C ILE A 104 7.01 18.79 -9.25
N SER A 105 6.54 19.45 -10.31
CA SER A 105 6.68 20.90 -10.47
C SER A 105 5.51 21.66 -9.82
N ALA A 106 5.72 22.95 -9.65
CA ALA A 106 4.67 23.89 -9.21
C ALA A 106 3.63 24.17 -10.31
N GLU A 107 3.93 23.80 -11.56
CA GLU A 107 3.06 24.08 -12.70
C GLU A 107 1.71 23.37 -12.59
N PRO A 108 0.61 24.01 -13.02
CA PRO A 108 -0.73 23.40 -13.01
C PRO A 108 -0.81 22.14 -13.86
N ILE A 109 -0.14 22.13 -15.02
CA ILE A 109 -0.06 20.99 -15.93
C ILE A 109 1.36 20.45 -15.91
N GLN A 110 1.50 19.20 -15.54
CA GLN A 110 2.78 18.50 -15.47
C GLN A 110 2.94 17.54 -16.65
N ALA A 111 4.13 17.02 -16.83
CA ALA A 111 4.35 15.96 -17.79
C ALA A 111 3.54 14.70 -17.42
N ARG A 112 3.00 14.00 -18.42
CA ARG A 112 2.41 12.68 -18.22
C ARG A 112 3.42 11.78 -17.51
N THR A 113 2.98 11.18 -16.41
CA THR A 113 3.86 10.37 -15.57
C THR A 113 3.19 9.03 -15.30
N THR A 114 3.95 7.96 -15.43
CA THR A 114 3.53 6.60 -15.06
C THR A 114 4.61 5.97 -14.20
N ILE A 115 4.22 5.44 -13.05
CA ILE A 115 5.10 4.71 -12.13
C ILE A 115 4.57 3.28 -12.04
N THR A 116 5.42 2.31 -12.31
CA THR A 116 5.11 0.89 -12.13
C THR A 116 5.66 0.44 -10.78
N LEU A 117 4.79 -0.01 -9.91
CA LEU A 117 5.15 -0.70 -8.68
C LEU A 117 5.24 -2.20 -8.94
N ARG A 118 6.28 -2.83 -8.45
CA ARG A 118 6.51 -4.28 -8.54
C ARG A 118 6.84 -4.82 -7.16
N HIS A 119 6.36 -6.03 -6.89
CA HIS A 119 6.72 -6.77 -5.69
C HIS A 119 7.44 -8.06 -6.08
N GLY A 120 8.36 -8.53 -5.25
CA GLY A 120 9.18 -9.72 -5.52
C GLY A 120 8.37 -11.01 -5.78
N SER A 121 7.09 -11.06 -5.42
CA SER A 121 6.16 -12.15 -5.74
C SER A 121 5.66 -12.16 -7.20
N GLY A 122 6.12 -11.23 -8.04
CA GLY A 122 5.66 -11.07 -9.41
C GLY A 122 4.45 -10.15 -9.59
N ALA A 123 3.79 -9.73 -8.51
CA ALA A 123 2.71 -8.76 -8.59
C ALA A 123 3.22 -7.41 -9.11
N SER A 124 2.47 -6.78 -10.00
CA SER A 124 2.78 -5.45 -10.52
C SER A 124 1.51 -4.60 -10.66
N LEU A 125 1.66 -3.29 -10.51
CA LEU A 125 0.58 -2.34 -10.61
C LEU A 125 1.13 -1.02 -11.14
N LYS A 126 0.37 -0.34 -12.00
CA LYS A 126 0.74 0.97 -12.55
C LYS A 126 -0.10 2.06 -11.93
N ILE A 127 0.53 3.15 -11.57
CA ILE A 127 -0.12 4.41 -11.22
C ILE A 127 0.33 5.50 -12.18
N GLY A 128 -0.53 6.45 -12.45
CA GLY A 128 -0.14 7.52 -13.36
C GLY A 128 -1.12 8.68 -13.42
N THR A 129 -0.65 9.75 -14.04
CA THR A 129 -1.42 10.95 -14.36
C THR A 129 -1.13 11.36 -15.81
N ASP A 130 -2.11 12.02 -16.44
CA ASP A 130 -1.93 12.72 -17.73
C ASP A 130 -1.25 14.08 -17.56
N GLY A 131 -0.99 14.49 -16.32
CA GLY A 131 -0.39 15.77 -15.94
C GLY A 131 -1.39 16.78 -15.41
N ALA A 132 -2.64 16.75 -15.86
CA ALA A 132 -3.70 17.63 -15.38
C ALA A 132 -4.55 16.98 -14.28
N ALA A 133 -4.94 15.73 -14.49
CA ALA A 133 -5.73 14.96 -13.53
C ALA A 133 -4.87 14.42 -12.36
N ALA A 134 -5.53 14.02 -11.30
CA ALA A 134 -4.89 13.35 -10.17
C ALA A 134 -4.26 12.01 -10.59
N PHE A 135 -3.23 11.59 -9.84
CA PHE A 135 -2.69 10.24 -9.96
C PHE A 135 -3.77 9.21 -9.66
N LYS A 136 -3.79 8.14 -10.43
CA LYS A 136 -4.72 7.02 -10.25
C LYS A 136 -4.07 5.71 -10.62
N VAL A 137 -4.65 4.62 -10.15
CA VAL A 137 -4.28 3.28 -10.61
C VAL A 137 -4.72 3.14 -12.06
N LEU A 138 -3.80 2.66 -12.89
CA LEU A 138 -4.03 2.40 -14.30
C LEU A 138 -4.34 0.91 -14.51
N PRO A 139 -5.21 0.56 -15.46
CA PRO A 139 -5.54 -0.81 -15.80
C PRO A 139 -4.35 -1.61 -16.34
#